data_104e413b30fec170d775e0185854fab6
#
_entry.id   104e413b30fec170d775e0185854fab6
#
_cell.length_a   1.000
_cell.length_b   1.000
_cell.length_c   1.000
_cell.angle_alpha   90.00
_cell.angle_beta   90.00
_cell.angle_gamma   90.00
#
_symmetry.space_group_name_H-M   'P 1'
#
loop_
_entity.id
_entity.type
_entity.pdbx_description
1 polymer ?
#
loop_
_entity_poly.entity_id
_entity_poly.type
_entity_poly.pdbx_seq_one_letter_code
_entity_poly.pdbx_strand_id
1 'polypeptide(L)'
;MTSLPDYGSIKLSASDWQMGERPGEMICSLVDDPRGYRTMIMKVAPGALGALHAHDEIEQIYVMDGDFFDDDASYTAGDFVLRMPGTQHRAGSKTGCTMLIVYVPLVEAHA
;
A
#
# COMPACT_ATOMS: atom_id res chain seq x y z
N MET A 1 -6.93 22.63 0.44
CA MET A 1 -5.85 21.67 0.22
C MET A 1 -5.07 21.48 1.53
N THR A 2 -4.91 20.24 1.94
CA THR A 2 -4.14 19.92 3.13
C THR A 2 -2.67 19.79 2.75
N SER A 3 -1.80 20.53 3.43
CA SER A 3 -0.35 20.38 3.27
C SER A 3 0.15 19.27 4.19
N LEU A 4 1.28 18.64 3.82
CA LEU A 4 1.98 17.77 4.74
C LEU A 4 2.50 18.59 5.92
N PRO A 5 2.40 18.08 7.15
CA PRO A 5 3.01 18.76 8.30
C PRO A 5 4.54 18.72 8.21
N ASP A 6 5.22 19.62 8.92
CA ASP A 6 6.68 19.59 9.02
C ASP A 6 7.16 18.30 9.67
N TYR A 7 6.43 17.83 10.64
CA TYR A 7 6.62 16.52 11.28
C TYR A 7 5.34 16.11 12.00
N GLY A 8 5.28 14.86 12.37
CA GLY A 8 4.14 14.37 13.13
C GLY A 8 4.33 12.93 13.57
N SER A 9 3.40 12.46 14.36
CA SER A 9 3.36 11.07 14.79
C SER A 9 1.92 10.57 14.84
N ILE A 10 1.74 9.28 14.61
CA ILE A 10 0.44 8.62 14.60
C ILE A 10 0.51 7.38 15.48
N LYS A 11 -0.45 7.24 16.38
CA LYS A 11 -0.60 6.03 17.19
C LYS A 11 -1.53 5.07 16.46
N LEU A 12 -0.99 4.01 15.89
CA LEU A 12 -1.80 3.02 15.15
C LEU A 12 -2.87 2.38 16.02
N SER A 13 -2.59 2.18 17.31
CA SER A 13 -3.55 1.60 18.24
C SER A 13 -4.79 2.46 18.46
N ALA A 14 -4.71 3.76 18.19
CA ALA A 14 -5.81 4.71 18.31
C ALA A 14 -6.36 5.15 16.95
N SER A 15 -5.87 4.58 15.86
CA SER A 15 -6.26 4.97 14.51
C SER A 15 -7.49 4.20 14.04
N ASP A 16 -8.27 4.85 13.18
CA ASP A 16 -9.45 4.25 12.57
C ASP A 16 -9.06 3.40 11.37
N TRP A 17 -9.68 2.23 11.27
CA TRP A 17 -9.54 1.33 10.14
C TRP A 17 -10.80 1.38 9.29
N GLN A 18 -10.64 1.42 8.00
CA GLN A 18 -11.73 1.44 7.04
C GLN A 18 -11.60 0.26 6.08
N MET A 19 -12.72 -0.18 5.52
CA MET A 19 -12.70 -1.18 4.46
C MET A 19 -11.99 -0.61 3.24
N GLY A 20 -11.14 -1.44 2.62
CA GLY A 20 -10.51 -1.09 1.36
C GLY A 20 -11.46 -1.24 0.18
N GLU A 21 -10.94 -1.03 -1.02
CA GLU A 21 -11.72 -1.10 -2.25
C GLU A 21 -12.13 -2.53 -2.60
N ARG A 22 -11.38 -3.52 -2.11
CA ARG A 22 -11.61 -4.93 -2.42
C ARG A 22 -12.03 -5.70 -1.18
N PRO A 23 -12.81 -6.78 -1.36
CA PRO A 23 -13.16 -7.64 -0.23
C PRO A 23 -11.91 -8.16 0.49
N GLY A 24 -11.94 -8.12 1.82
CA GLY A 24 -10.85 -8.61 2.64
C GLY A 24 -9.74 -7.60 2.92
N GLU A 25 -9.86 -6.37 2.41
CA GLU A 25 -8.91 -5.30 2.69
C GLU A 25 -9.40 -4.37 3.79
N MET A 26 -8.52 -4.06 4.73
CA MET A 26 -8.72 -3.01 5.73
C MET A 26 -7.56 -2.04 5.67
N ILE A 27 -7.86 -0.76 5.66
CA ILE A 27 -6.87 0.31 5.46
C ILE A 27 -6.89 1.28 6.63
N CYS A 28 -5.70 1.61 7.12
CA CYS A 28 -5.47 2.74 8.02
C CYS A 28 -4.64 3.78 7.27
N SER A 29 -5.24 4.90 6.91
CA SER A 29 -4.55 5.98 6.19
C SER A 29 -3.70 6.77 7.18
N LEU A 30 -2.42 6.91 6.89
CA LEU A 30 -1.47 7.66 7.71
C LEU A 30 -1.13 9.01 7.10
N VAL A 31 -0.96 9.06 5.78
CA VAL A 31 -0.71 10.28 5.02
C VAL A 31 -1.61 10.24 3.79
N ASP A 32 -2.34 11.30 3.58
CA ASP A 32 -3.16 11.45 2.38
C ASP A 32 -3.09 12.92 1.96
N ASP A 33 -2.18 13.21 1.04
CA ASP A 33 -1.89 14.56 0.57
C ASP A 33 -2.43 14.73 -0.85
N PRO A 34 -3.14 15.84 -1.14
CA PRO A 34 -3.73 16.08 -2.46
C PRO A 34 -2.72 16.08 -3.61
N ARG A 35 -1.43 16.25 -3.34
CA ARG A 35 -0.38 16.18 -4.36
C ARG A 35 -0.01 14.75 -4.75
N GLY A 36 -0.63 13.74 -4.12
CA GLY A 36 -0.45 12.35 -4.46
C GLY A 36 0.42 11.54 -3.51
N TYR A 37 0.96 12.16 -2.46
CA TYR A 37 1.71 11.42 -1.43
C TYR A 37 0.73 10.73 -0.51
N ARG A 38 0.79 9.40 -0.46
CA ARG A 38 -0.09 8.61 0.40
C ARG A 38 0.71 7.53 1.11
N THR A 39 0.43 7.34 2.38
CA THR A 39 1.00 6.26 3.17
C THR A 39 -0.11 5.59 3.95
N MET A 40 -0.15 4.27 3.92
CA MET A 40 -1.18 3.51 4.63
C MET A 40 -0.63 2.19 5.17
N ILE A 41 -1.29 1.68 6.19
CA ILE A 41 -1.16 0.29 6.58
C ILE A 41 -2.37 -0.45 6.00
N MET A 42 -2.13 -1.57 5.35
CA MET A 42 -3.17 -2.42 4.80
C MET A 42 -3.10 -3.80 5.44
N LYS A 43 -4.25 -4.28 5.90
CA LYS A 43 -4.43 -5.66 6.30
C LYS A 43 -5.24 -6.37 5.25
N VAL A 44 -4.79 -7.56 4.87
CA VAL A 44 -5.45 -8.39 3.86
C VAL A 44 -5.85 -9.70 4.51
N ALA A 45 -7.11 -10.08 4.33
CA ALA A 45 -7.65 -11.32 4.90
C ALA A 45 -7.05 -12.56 4.21
N PRO A 46 -6.99 -13.71 4.90
CA PRO A 46 -6.58 -14.96 4.28
C PRO A 46 -7.42 -15.30 3.05
N GLY A 47 -6.77 -15.69 1.97
CA GLY A 47 -7.43 -16.07 0.74
C GLY A 47 -7.89 -14.92 -0.16
N ALA A 48 -7.65 -13.69 0.23
CA ALA A 48 -8.03 -12.54 -0.59
C ALA A 48 -7.17 -12.47 -1.85
N LEU A 49 -7.82 -12.18 -2.97
CA LEU A 49 -7.18 -12.02 -4.27
C LEU A 49 -7.78 -10.79 -4.95
N GLY A 50 -6.93 -9.83 -5.27
CA GLY A 50 -7.32 -8.63 -5.98
C GLY A 50 -7.33 -8.84 -7.50
N ALA A 51 -8.11 -8.00 -8.19
CA ALA A 51 -8.10 -7.97 -9.65
C ALA A 51 -6.82 -7.32 -10.18
N LEU A 52 -6.53 -7.59 -11.45
CA LEU A 52 -5.42 -6.95 -12.15
C LEU A 52 -5.64 -5.43 -12.16
N HIS A 53 -4.65 -4.67 -11.73
CA HIS A 53 -4.74 -3.21 -11.69
C HIS A 53 -3.36 -2.59 -11.82
N ALA A 54 -3.35 -1.28 -12.11
CA ALA A 54 -2.16 -0.48 -12.18
C ALA A 54 -2.39 0.88 -11.51
N HIS A 55 -1.31 1.53 -11.12
CA HIS A 55 -1.32 2.87 -10.53
C HIS A 55 -0.48 3.82 -11.37
N ASP A 56 -0.78 5.11 -11.27
CA ASP A 56 0.02 6.17 -11.88
C ASP A 56 1.19 6.60 -10.99
N GLU A 57 1.20 6.15 -9.74
CA GLU A 57 2.21 6.48 -8.75
C GLU A 57 3.26 5.38 -8.66
N ILE A 58 4.41 5.72 -8.08
CA ILE A 58 5.36 4.73 -7.60
C ILE A 58 4.77 4.11 -6.34
N GLU A 59 4.70 2.78 -6.30
CA GLU A 59 4.20 2.05 -5.13
C GLU A 59 5.35 1.32 -4.45
N GLN A 60 5.50 1.52 -3.15
CA GLN A 60 6.47 0.84 -2.32
C GLN A 60 5.73 0.07 -1.23
N ILE A 61 6.02 -1.22 -1.09
CA ILE A 61 5.35 -2.10 -0.15
C ILE A 61 6.39 -2.75 0.75
N TYR A 62 6.22 -2.62 2.06
CA TYR A 62 6.98 -3.37 3.04
C TYR A 62 6.05 -4.35 3.74
N VAL A 63 6.34 -5.64 3.64
CA VAL A 63 5.54 -6.69 4.29
C VAL A 63 5.93 -6.76 5.76
N MET A 64 4.99 -6.42 6.64
CA MET A 64 5.22 -6.37 8.09
C MET A 64 4.92 -7.72 8.74
N ASP A 65 3.94 -8.45 8.24
CA ASP A 65 3.47 -9.69 8.83
C ASP A 65 2.74 -10.51 7.76
N GLY A 66 2.78 -11.82 7.88
CA GLY A 66 2.07 -12.74 7.01
C GLY A 66 2.73 -12.96 5.66
N ASP A 67 1.90 -13.29 4.65
CA ASP A 67 2.35 -13.53 3.29
C ASP A 67 1.61 -12.65 2.29
N PHE A 68 2.32 -12.29 1.25
CA PHE A 68 1.80 -11.52 0.14
C PHE A 68 2.35 -12.10 -1.16
N PHE A 69 1.54 -12.19 -2.19
CA PHE A 69 2.01 -12.65 -3.50
C PHE A 69 1.44 -11.77 -4.61
N ASP A 70 2.16 -11.73 -5.72
CA ASP A 70 1.70 -11.17 -6.98
C ASP A 70 1.98 -12.13 -8.12
N ASP A 71 1.83 -11.67 -9.36
CA ASP A 71 2.06 -12.52 -10.54
C ASP A 71 3.52 -12.98 -10.67
N ASP A 72 4.45 -12.29 -10.03
CA ASP A 72 5.89 -12.56 -10.19
C ASP A 72 6.47 -13.39 -9.07
N ALA A 73 6.01 -13.20 -7.82
CA ALA A 73 6.66 -13.81 -6.66
C ALA A 73 5.75 -13.86 -5.43
N SER A 74 6.24 -14.54 -4.41
CA SER A 74 5.65 -14.57 -3.07
C SER A 74 6.61 -13.92 -2.08
N TYR A 75 6.05 -13.20 -1.12
CA TYR A 75 6.79 -12.40 -0.15
C TYR A 75 6.31 -12.72 1.26
N THR A 76 7.20 -12.54 2.24
CA THR A 76 6.89 -12.70 3.65
C THR A 76 7.38 -11.49 4.45
N ALA A 77 7.15 -11.48 5.75
CA ALA A 77 7.56 -10.39 6.62
C ALA A 77 9.04 -10.03 6.42
N GLY A 78 9.31 -8.74 6.24
CA GLY A 78 10.64 -8.20 5.97
C GLY A 78 10.97 -8.00 4.49
N ASP A 79 10.12 -8.49 3.58
CA ASP A 79 10.34 -8.32 2.15
C ASP A 79 9.80 -6.96 1.68
N PHE A 80 10.43 -6.44 0.63
CA PHE A 80 10.10 -5.14 0.04
C PHE A 80 9.79 -5.29 -1.44
N VAL A 81 8.74 -4.60 -1.89
CA VAL A 81 8.28 -4.64 -3.28
C VAL A 81 8.22 -3.21 -3.81
N LEU A 82 8.80 -2.99 -4.99
CA LEU A 82 8.72 -1.73 -5.70
C LEU A 82 7.98 -1.94 -7.01
N ARG A 83 6.99 -1.09 -7.26
CA ARG A 83 6.25 -1.09 -8.53
C ARG A 83 6.25 0.29 -9.13
N MET A 84 6.70 0.37 -10.38
CA MET A 84 6.70 1.61 -11.13
C MET A 84 5.33 1.86 -11.78
N PRO A 85 5.00 3.11 -12.09
CA PRO A 85 3.71 3.45 -12.70
C PRO A 85 3.45 2.65 -13.97
N GLY A 86 2.19 2.27 -14.17
CA GLY A 86 1.73 1.57 -15.36
C GLY A 86 1.91 0.06 -15.33
N THR A 87 2.64 -0.48 -14.35
CA THR A 87 2.78 -1.93 -14.21
C THR A 87 1.50 -2.54 -13.67
N GLN A 88 0.98 -3.56 -14.33
CA GLN A 88 -0.24 -4.24 -13.91
C GLN A 88 0.09 -5.45 -13.05
N HIS A 89 -0.62 -5.59 -11.94
CA HIS A 89 -0.42 -6.69 -11.00
C HIS A 89 -1.74 -7.24 -10.51
N ARG A 90 -1.76 -8.54 -10.31
CA ARG A 90 -2.75 -9.23 -9.52
C ARG A 90 -2.07 -9.65 -8.23
N ALA A 91 -2.69 -9.34 -7.10
CA ALA A 91 -2.04 -9.57 -5.82
C ALA A 91 -3.02 -10.14 -4.81
N GLY A 92 -2.50 -10.87 -3.84
CA GLY A 92 -3.32 -11.48 -2.79
C GLY A 92 -2.49 -11.99 -1.64
N SER A 93 -3.17 -12.68 -0.73
CA SER A 93 -2.53 -13.31 0.42
C SER A 93 -3.20 -14.65 0.68
N LYS A 94 -2.40 -15.67 0.99
CA LYS A 94 -2.92 -16.99 1.34
C LYS A 94 -3.34 -17.08 2.80
N THR A 95 -2.49 -16.58 3.69
CA THR A 95 -2.69 -16.69 5.13
C THR A 95 -3.06 -15.36 5.80
N GLY A 96 -3.15 -14.29 5.03
CA GLY A 96 -3.34 -12.95 5.53
C GLY A 96 -2.02 -12.21 5.66
N CYS A 97 -2.06 -10.89 5.60
CA CYS A 97 -0.86 -10.07 5.78
C CYS A 97 -1.18 -8.67 6.28
N THR A 98 -0.13 -8.02 6.76
CA THR A 98 -0.13 -6.60 7.09
C THR A 98 1.03 -5.96 6.37
N MET A 99 0.76 -4.86 5.66
CA MET A 99 1.76 -4.19 4.83
C MET A 99 1.75 -2.69 5.08
N LEU A 100 2.93 -2.09 5.03
CA LEU A 100 3.08 -0.64 4.88
C LEU A 100 3.19 -0.33 3.40
N ILE A 101 2.31 0.54 2.90
CA ILE A 101 2.29 0.93 1.50
C ILE A 101 2.50 2.43 1.39
N VAL A 102 3.46 2.83 0.54
CA VAL A 102 3.77 4.23 0.28
C VAL A 102 3.60 4.49 -1.22
N TYR A 103 2.72 5.44 -1.54
CA TYR A 103 2.55 5.93 -2.91
C TYR A 103 3.24 7.27 -3.06
N VAL A 104 4.09 7.38 -4.07
CA VAL A 104 4.81 8.62 -4.38
C VAL A 104 4.46 9.01 -5.81
N PRO A 105 3.98 10.25 -6.04
CA PRO A 105 3.69 10.69 -7.40
C PRO A 105 4.97 10.72 -8.23
N LEU A 106 4.85 10.25 -9.47
CA LEU A 106 5.96 10.33 -10.41
C LEU A 106 6.05 11.76 -10.94
N VAL A 107 7.18 12.41 -10.67
CA VAL A 107 7.47 13.74 -11.19
C VAL A 107 8.44 13.60 -12.34
N GLU A 108 8.02 14.04 -13.53
CA GLU A 108 8.90 14.02 -14.69
C GLU A 108 10.00 15.07 -14.54
N ALA A 109 11.22 14.67 -14.91
CA ALA A 109 12.33 15.60 -14.94
C ALA A 109 12.13 16.61 -16.07
N HIS A 110 12.32 17.87 -15.77
CA HIS A 110 12.33 18.92 -16.78
C HIS A 110 13.76 19.14 -17.28
N ALA A 111 13.87 19.14 -18.57
CA ALA A 111 15.16 19.43 -19.20
C ALA A 111 15.51 20.91 -19.08
#